data_d5621577e160e1181e53dfef5a79ffe6
#
_entry.id   d5621577e160e1181e53dfef5a79ffe6
#
_cell.length_a   1.000
_cell.length_b   1.000
_cell.length_c   1.000
_cell.angle_alpha   90.00
_cell.angle_beta   90.00
_cell.angle_gamma   90.00
#
_symmetry.space_group_name_H-M   'P 1'
#
loop_
_entity.id
_entity.type
_entity.pdbx_description
1 polymer ?
#
loop_
_entity_poly.entity_id
_entity_poly.type
_entity_poly.pdbx_seq_one_letter_code
_entity_poly.pdbx_strand_id
1 'polypeptide(L)'
;MANLQERRDKSGRLISFSIRVHRGRGPDGKQLKPWTATYEVSPTWSEKTARKKAEAFAAAFEKECREGVTTDSRQKFAAYCDYVIKLKEQRGVKHSTIVRYRDLTGRIYPAIGYLKLRELRADHLNDLYTRLAQEGQNKRTGGKLSAKTILEHHRLISTVLEQAVKEGLVPFNVASRATLPKAEHKEVNYFQPEQVAAIRDALEQEPIKWKTLVHLFLITGARRGELLGLRWDKVDFSRNQIYICNSVLYSPDVGVYESSPKTERSKRFISLPGETMELLRQYKAWQNGERLRLGAYYQDQSFVFAQDNGRPMHPDSVTDWLGKFSQRHQLPHINPHAFRHTMASMLNFNGVDSVSISKRLGHAQVSTTANIYAHVMEEADQKSADILAEIFLKRA
;
A
#
# COMPACT_ATOMS: atom_id res chain seq x y z
N MET A 1 -31.87 20.42 27.42
CA MET A 1 -33.01 19.92 26.63
C MET A 1 -32.99 20.53 25.24
N ALA A 2 -33.35 19.73 24.25
CA ALA A 2 -33.51 20.23 22.88
C ALA A 2 -34.62 21.25 22.81
N ASN A 3 -34.42 22.37 22.15
CA ASN A 3 -35.42 23.39 21.94
C ASN A 3 -36.12 23.13 20.59
N LEU A 4 -37.47 23.01 20.59
CA LEU A 4 -38.28 22.83 19.39
C LEU A 4 -38.96 24.14 19.03
N GLN A 5 -38.83 24.56 17.76
CA GLN A 5 -39.48 25.74 17.21
C GLN A 5 -40.32 25.34 15.99
N GLU A 6 -41.61 25.62 16.04
CA GLU A 6 -42.52 25.36 14.92
C GLU A 6 -42.24 26.28 13.73
N ARG A 7 -42.32 25.71 12.54
CA ARG A 7 -42.26 26.43 11.28
C ARG A 7 -43.60 26.22 10.56
N ARG A 8 -44.29 27.31 10.25
CA ARG A 8 -45.56 27.31 9.57
C ARG A 8 -45.43 27.98 8.20
N ASP A 9 -46.24 27.58 7.24
CA ASP A 9 -46.31 28.22 5.94
C ASP A 9 -47.13 29.53 6.03
N LYS A 10 -47.29 30.22 4.89
CA LYS A 10 -48.04 31.48 4.80
C LYS A 10 -49.54 31.31 5.11
N SER A 11 -50.10 30.10 5.07
CA SER A 11 -51.47 29.77 5.40
C SER A 11 -51.66 29.39 6.88
N GLY A 12 -50.58 29.43 7.68
CA GLY A 12 -50.59 29.05 9.11
C GLY A 12 -50.45 27.56 9.36
N ARG A 13 -50.31 26.73 8.32
CA ARG A 13 -50.15 25.27 8.45
C ARG A 13 -48.76 24.91 8.95
N LEU A 14 -48.68 23.98 9.88
CA LEU A 14 -47.41 23.44 10.40
C LEU A 14 -46.72 22.57 9.34
N ILE A 15 -45.49 22.96 8.94
CA ILE A 15 -44.72 22.28 7.89
C ILE A 15 -43.47 21.53 8.45
N SER A 16 -42.87 22.06 9.52
CA SER A 16 -41.70 21.42 10.13
C SER A 16 -41.43 21.94 11.54
N PHE A 17 -40.59 21.22 12.28
CA PHE A 17 -40.02 21.67 13.54
C PHE A 17 -38.50 21.91 13.37
N SER A 18 -38.01 23.07 13.79
CA SER A 18 -36.58 23.35 13.94
C SER A 18 -36.15 22.94 15.35
N ILE A 19 -35.21 22.06 15.44
CA ILE A 19 -34.69 21.50 16.70
C ILE A 19 -33.28 22.05 16.94
N ARG A 20 -33.02 22.57 18.15
CA ARG A 20 -31.71 23.12 18.54
C ARG A 20 -31.24 22.52 19.85
N VAL A 21 -30.01 22.02 19.88
CA VAL A 21 -29.32 21.51 21.07
C VAL A 21 -28.09 22.37 21.34
N HIS A 22 -28.03 22.99 22.53
CA HIS A 22 -26.95 23.89 22.90
C HIS A 22 -25.66 23.07 23.19
N ARG A 23 -24.50 23.60 22.74
CA ARG A 23 -23.17 23.00 22.87
C ARG A 23 -22.37 23.53 24.06
N GLY A 24 -22.88 24.50 24.81
CA GLY A 24 -22.12 25.18 25.82
C GLY A 24 -21.17 26.24 25.25
N ARG A 25 -20.10 26.56 25.99
CA ARG A 25 -19.06 27.55 25.62
C ARG A 25 -17.75 26.86 25.25
N GLY A 26 -17.04 27.42 24.30
CA GLY A 26 -15.69 26.98 23.92
C GLY A 26 -14.60 27.40 24.93
N PRO A 27 -13.35 26.96 24.73
CA PRO A 27 -12.22 27.36 25.57
C PRO A 27 -11.97 28.88 25.63
N ASP A 28 -12.43 29.60 24.61
CA ASP A 28 -12.39 31.08 24.50
C ASP A 28 -13.56 31.78 25.22
N GLY A 29 -14.39 31.04 25.96
CA GLY A 29 -15.57 31.54 26.65
C GLY A 29 -16.75 31.90 25.76
N LYS A 30 -16.62 31.83 24.43
CA LYS A 30 -17.73 32.15 23.50
C LYS A 30 -18.70 30.99 23.37
N GLN A 31 -19.95 31.31 23.16
CA GLN A 31 -21.01 30.33 22.96
C GLN A 31 -20.81 29.59 21.63
N LEU A 32 -20.73 28.26 21.68
CA LEU A 32 -20.60 27.44 20.47
C LEU A 32 -21.92 27.45 19.70
N LYS A 33 -21.86 27.39 18.37
CA LYS A 33 -23.05 27.26 17.51
C LYS A 33 -23.81 26.01 17.91
N PRO A 34 -25.14 26.10 18.16
CA PRO A 34 -25.96 24.95 18.54
C PRO A 34 -26.00 23.91 17.42
N TRP A 35 -26.14 22.63 17.79
CA TRP A 35 -26.55 21.63 16.82
C TRP A 35 -27.96 21.84 16.40
N THR A 36 -28.27 21.71 15.12
CA THR A 36 -29.59 21.97 14.56
C THR A 36 -30.05 20.80 13.71
N ALA A 37 -31.32 20.43 13.84
CA ALA A 37 -32.01 19.51 12.95
C ALA A 37 -33.36 20.05 12.54
N THR A 38 -33.89 19.60 11.40
CA THR A 38 -35.24 19.92 10.96
C THR A 38 -36.03 18.63 10.86
N TYR A 39 -37.20 18.59 11.49
CA TYR A 39 -38.14 17.47 11.40
C TYR A 39 -39.32 17.90 10.54
N GLU A 40 -39.49 17.30 9.38
CA GLU A 40 -40.56 17.61 8.44
C GLU A 40 -41.89 16.94 8.88
N VAL A 41 -42.97 17.65 8.77
CA VAL A 41 -44.31 17.20 9.16
C VAL A 41 -45.05 16.70 7.92
N SER A 42 -45.52 15.44 7.98
CA SER A 42 -46.37 14.91 6.90
C SER A 42 -47.71 15.66 6.84
N PRO A 43 -48.16 16.03 5.63
CA PRO A 43 -49.47 16.69 5.45
C PRO A 43 -50.68 15.93 6.02
N THR A 44 -50.53 14.62 6.23
CA THR A 44 -51.61 13.73 6.72
C THR A 44 -51.68 13.61 8.23
N TRP A 45 -50.74 14.24 8.99
CA TRP A 45 -50.72 14.13 10.45
C TRP A 45 -51.47 15.27 11.11
N SER A 46 -52.17 14.96 12.23
CA SER A 46 -52.67 15.99 13.12
C SER A 46 -51.51 16.72 13.82
N GLU A 47 -51.66 17.98 14.17
CA GLU A 47 -50.62 18.75 14.86
C GLU A 47 -50.14 18.07 16.16
N LYS A 48 -51.06 17.45 16.90
CA LYS A 48 -50.74 16.68 18.12
C LYS A 48 -49.85 15.49 17.82
N THR A 49 -50.11 14.75 16.73
CA THR A 49 -49.30 13.62 16.29
C THR A 49 -47.94 14.07 15.79
N ALA A 50 -47.88 15.13 15.00
CA ALA A 50 -46.65 15.72 14.50
C ALA A 50 -45.73 16.18 15.64
N ARG A 51 -46.31 16.86 16.65
CA ARG A 51 -45.56 17.33 17.82
C ARG A 51 -44.97 16.16 18.65
N LYS A 52 -45.79 15.13 18.96
CA LYS A 52 -45.33 13.95 19.69
C LYS A 52 -44.14 13.24 18.98
N LYS A 53 -44.23 13.12 17.65
CA LYS A 53 -43.17 12.52 16.85
C LYS A 53 -41.93 13.42 16.81
N ALA A 54 -42.09 14.74 16.70
CA ALA A 54 -40.98 15.69 16.72
C ALA A 54 -40.28 15.72 18.10
N GLU A 55 -41.04 15.62 19.20
CA GLU A 55 -40.47 15.50 20.57
C GLU A 55 -39.65 14.21 20.75
N ALA A 56 -40.16 13.08 20.26
CA ALA A 56 -39.42 11.80 20.28
C ALA A 56 -38.13 11.90 19.44
N PHE A 57 -38.20 12.51 18.26
CA PHE A 57 -37.04 12.75 17.42
C PHE A 57 -36.03 13.70 18.09
N ALA A 58 -36.53 14.78 18.75
CA ALA A 58 -35.68 15.73 19.43
C ALA A 58 -34.94 15.11 20.64
N ALA A 59 -35.60 14.21 21.39
CA ALA A 59 -34.98 13.49 22.48
C ALA A 59 -33.88 12.53 21.98
N ALA A 60 -34.13 11.82 20.89
CA ALA A 60 -33.12 10.97 20.22
C ALA A 60 -31.96 11.83 19.71
N PHE A 61 -32.23 12.94 19.06
CA PHE A 61 -31.23 13.88 18.56
C PHE A 61 -30.39 14.50 19.69
N GLU A 62 -31.03 14.89 20.82
CA GLU A 62 -30.29 15.38 22.00
C GLU A 62 -29.35 14.31 22.57
N LYS A 63 -29.83 13.06 22.68
CA LYS A 63 -29.01 11.93 23.13
C LYS A 63 -27.80 11.71 22.21
N GLU A 64 -28.02 11.68 20.91
CA GLU A 64 -26.95 11.59 19.90
C GLU A 64 -25.95 12.74 20.05
N CYS A 65 -26.43 13.99 20.25
CA CYS A 65 -25.59 15.16 20.46
C CYS A 65 -24.70 15.03 21.69
N ARG A 66 -25.26 14.52 22.81
CA ARG A 66 -24.53 14.35 24.07
C ARG A 66 -23.53 13.19 24.02
N GLU A 67 -23.86 12.12 23.30
CA GLU A 67 -22.98 10.97 23.09
C GLU A 67 -21.87 11.24 22.04
N GLY A 68 -21.80 12.48 21.52
CA GLY A 68 -20.77 12.88 20.56
C GLY A 68 -20.99 12.35 19.12
N VAL A 69 -22.19 11.81 18.84
CA VAL A 69 -22.54 11.22 17.54
C VAL A 69 -22.98 12.29 16.53
N THR A 70 -23.22 13.53 16.96
CA THR A 70 -23.68 14.63 16.09
C THR A 70 -22.55 15.59 15.78
N THR A 71 -22.01 15.44 14.66
CA THR A 71 -21.25 16.45 13.93
C THR A 71 -22.04 16.86 12.68
N ASP A 72 -21.62 17.95 12.06
CA ASP A 72 -22.33 18.60 10.97
C ASP A 72 -22.92 17.58 9.98
N SER A 73 -24.25 17.42 9.99
CA SER A 73 -25.00 16.51 9.13
C SER A 73 -24.79 16.77 7.63
N ARG A 74 -24.07 17.83 7.27
CA ARG A 74 -23.78 18.26 5.90
C ARG A 74 -22.41 17.81 5.39
N GLN A 75 -21.57 17.21 6.22
CA GLN A 75 -20.20 16.86 5.80
C GLN A 75 -20.22 15.81 4.71
N LYS A 76 -19.72 16.18 3.51
CA LYS A 76 -19.59 15.30 2.36
C LYS A 76 -18.41 14.35 2.51
N PHE A 77 -18.54 13.16 1.95
CA PHE A 77 -17.50 12.14 1.98
C PHE A 77 -16.15 12.65 1.42
N ALA A 78 -16.14 13.36 0.29
CA ALA A 78 -14.91 13.87 -0.31
C ALA A 78 -14.15 14.81 0.64
N ALA A 79 -14.81 15.81 1.21
CA ALA A 79 -14.19 16.76 2.14
C ALA A 79 -13.65 16.08 3.41
N TYR A 80 -14.37 15.08 3.91
CA TYR A 80 -13.91 14.30 5.06
C TYR A 80 -12.74 13.37 4.71
N CYS A 81 -12.76 12.78 3.52
CA CYS A 81 -11.65 11.96 3.03
C CYS A 81 -10.36 12.79 2.93
N ASP A 82 -10.41 14.00 2.40
CA ASP A 82 -9.27 14.91 2.34
C ASP A 82 -8.74 15.26 3.75
N TYR A 83 -9.63 15.51 4.70
CA TYR A 83 -9.28 15.72 6.10
C TYR A 83 -8.53 14.49 6.68
N VAL A 84 -9.06 13.28 6.47
CA VAL A 84 -8.43 12.05 6.98
C VAL A 84 -7.07 11.79 6.31
N ILE A 85 -6.93 12.04 5.01
CA ILE A 85 -5.65 11.92 4.30
C ILE A 85 -4.64 12.89 4.91
N LYS A 86 -5.01 14.16 5.12
CA LYS A 86 -4.17 15.17 5.77
C LYS A 86 -3.78 14.78 7.21
N LEU A 87 -4.73 14.26 7.98
CA LEU A 87 -4.46 13.76 9.34
C LEU A 87 -3.44 12.62 9.33
N LYS A 88 -3.51 11.71 8.35
CA LYS A 88 -2.54 10.62 8.20
C LYS A 88 -1.16 11.13 7.78
N GLU A 89 -1.11 12.13 6.91
CA GLU A 89 0.12 12.80 6.50
C GLU A 89 0.82 13.45 7.71
N GLN A 90 0.06 14.19 8.53
CA GLN A 90 0.57 14.79 9.78
C GLN A 90 1.05 13.75 10.81
N ARG A 91 0.46 12.56 10.81
CA ARG A 91 0.88 11.41 11.66
C ARG A 91 2.07 10.64 11.11
N GLY A 92 2.73 11.12 10.05
CA GLY A 92 3.93 10.52 9.49
C GLY A 92 3.69 9.27 8.64
N VAL A 93 2.49 9.08 8.09
CA VAL A 93 2.26 8.02 7.11
C VAL A 93 3.14 8.29 5.88
N LYS A 94 3.80 7.25 5.37
CA LYS A 94 4.75 7.36 4.27
C LYS A 94 4.17 8.11 3.07
N HIS A 95 4.98 9.00 2.50
CA HIS A 95 4.64 9.83 1.34
C HIS A 95 4.01 9.02 0.20
N SER A 96 4.62 7.89 -0.19
CA SER A 96 4.07 6.99 -1.23
C SER A 96 2.66 6.48 -0.95
N THR A 97 2.29 6.30 0.33
CA THR A 97 0.94 5.89 0.73
C THR A 97 -0.04 7.06 0.58
N ILE A 98 0.37 8.27 0.93
CA ILE A 98 -0.44 9.49 0.78
C ILE A 98 -0.71 9.77 -0.70
N VAL A 99 0.34 9.71 -1.55
CA VAL A 99 0.21 9.84 -3.01
C VAL A 99 -0.76 8.78 -3.56
N ARG A 100 -0.64 7.53 -3.11
CA ARG A 100 -1.57 6.47 -3.53
C ARG A 100 -3.01 6.75 -3.09
N TYR A 101 -3.24 7.25 -1.87
CA TYR A 101 -4.58 7.64 -1.43
C TYR A 101 -5.16 8.72 -2.34
N ARG A 102 -4.39 9.76 -2.65
CA ARG A 102 -4.82 10.83 -3.57
C ARG A 102 -5.13 10.31 -4.98
N ASP A 103 -4.34 9.37 -5.52
CA ASP A 103 -4.65 8.75 -6.82
C ASP A 103 -5.99 7.98 -6.80
N LEU A 104 -6.26 7.24 -5.72
CA LEU A 104 -7.51 6.50 -5.58
C LEU A 104 -8.74 7.42 -5.49
N THR A 105 -8.62 8.61 -4.89
CA THR A 105 -9.74 9.57 -4.79
C THR A 105 -10.26 10.01 -6.15
N GLY A 106 -9.42 10.02 -7.18
CA GLY A 106 -9.83 10.38 -8.54
C GLY A 106 -10.97 9.53 -9.13
N ARG A 107 -11.16 8.29 -8.62
CA ARG A 107 -12.30 7.44 -8.99
C ARG A 107 -13.39 7.40 -7.91
N ILE A 108 -13.03 7.61 -6.67
CA ILE A 108 -13.96 7.58 -5.54
C ILE A 108 -14.85 8.84 -5.53
N TYR A 109 -14.26 10.02 -5.71
CA TYR A 109 -15.00 11.30 -5.56
C TYR A 109 -16.12 11.48 -6.57
N PRO A 110 -15.95 11.19 -7.87
CA PRO A 110 -17.06 11.30 -8.81
C PRO A 110 -18.23 10.37 -8.49
N ALA A 111 -17.97 9.22 -7.86
CA ALA A 111 -18.97 8.21 -7.59
C ALA A 111 -19.75 8.45 -6.26
N ILE A 112 -19.04 8.78 -5.19
CA ILE A 112 -19.62 8.88 -3.83
C ILE A 112 -19.18 10.12 -3.05
N GLY A 113 -18.29 10.93 -3.59
CA GLY A 113 -17.70 12.08 -2.87
C GLY A 113 -18.72 13.18 -2.52
N TYR A 114 -19.78 13.32 -3.29
CA TYR A 114 -20.86 14.30 -3.09
C TYR A 114 -21.85 13.88 -2.00
N LEU A 115 -21.89 12.59 -1.65
CA LEU A 115 -22.81 12.08 -0.63
C LEU A 115 -22.34 12.56 0.76
N LYS A 116 -23.32 12.82 1.63
CA LYS A 116 -23.01 13.07 3.04
C LYS A 116 -22.61 11.78 3.73
N LEU A 117 -21.72 11.86 4.72
CA LEU A 117 -21.21 10.67 5.45
C LEU A 117 -22.33 9.78 5.98
N ARG A 118 -23.42 10.38 6.50
CA ARG A 118 -24.58 9.66 7.06
C ARG A 118 -25.50 9.05 6.00
N GLU A 119 -25.45 9.55 4.78
CA GLU A 119 -26.25 9.06 3.66
C GLU A 119 -25.56 7.92 2.89
N LEU A 120 -24.27 7.68 3.18
CA LEU A 120 -23.52 6.62 2.53
C LEU A 120 -24.00 5.24 2.98
N ARG A 121 -24.34 4.38 2.01
CA ARG A 121 -24.85 3.02 2.22
C ARG A 121 -24.00 2.00 1.47
N ALA A 122 -24.17 0.71 1.82
CA ALA A 122 -23.45 -0.38 1.20
C ALA A 122 -23.76 -0.53 -0.31
N ASP A 123 -24.99 -0.21 -0.74
CA ASP A 123 -25.37 -0.23 -2.15
C ASP A 123 -24.55 0.77 -2.98
N HIS A 124 -24.34 1.99 -2.49
CA HIS A 124 -23.48 2.97 -3.17
C HIS A 124 -22.05 2.46 -3.37
N LEU A 125 -21.52 1.71 -2.41
CA LEU A 125 -20.18 1.12 -2.51
C LEU A 125 -20.16 -0.07 -3.48
N ASN A 126 -21.19 -0.92 -3.45
CA ASN A 126 -21.34 -2.04 -4.37
C ASN A 126 -21.44 -1.56 -5.82
N ASP A 127 -22.21 -0.50 -6.07
CA ASP A 127 -22.32 0.15 -7.38
C ASP A 127 -20.98 0.72 -7.85
N LEU A 128 -20.22 1.36 -6.95
CA LEU A 128 -18.87 1.82 -7.25
C LEU A 128 -17.97 0.66 -7.64
N TYR A 129 -17.95 -0.44 -6.87
CA TYR A 129 -17.07 -1.58 -7.15
C TYR A 129 -17.46 -2.31 -8.44
N THR A 130 -18.75 -2.41 -8.73
CA THR A 130 -19.26 -2.98 -9.98
C THR A 130 -18.82 -2.14 -11.18
N ARG A 131 -18.99 -0.82 -11.11
CA ARG A 131 -18.50 0.09 -12.16
C ARG A 131 -16.98 0.02 -12.33
N LEU A 132 -16.22 -0.01 -11.24
CA LEU A 132 -14.76 -0.16 -11.32
C LEU A 132 -14.34 -1.49 -11.97
N ALA A 133 -15.08 -2.57 -11.77
CA ALA A 133 -14.82 -3.87 -12.38
C ALA A 133 -15.16 -3.92 -13.87
N GLN A 134 -16.25 -3.27 -14.28
CA GLN A 134 -16.77 -3.31 -15.65
C GLN A 134 -16.12 -2.24 -16.55
N GLU A 135 -16.03 -1.00 -16.06
CA GLU A 135 -15.67 0.18 -16.83
C GLU A 135 -14.29 0.74 -16.47
N GLY A 136 -13.75 0.33 -15.31
CA GLY A 136 -12.50 0.85 -14.80
C GLY A 136 -11.30 0.44 -15.64
N GLN A 137 -10.59 1.43 -16.20
CA GLN A 137 -9.37 1.18 -16.97
C GLN A 137 -8.11 1.35 -16.12
N ASN A 138 -7.17 0.45 -16.28
CA ASN A 138 -5.83 0.56 -15.73
C ASN A 138 -5.04 1.59 -16.54
N LYS A 139 -4.65 2.69 -15.90
CA LYS A 139 -3.93 3.81 -16.54
C LYS A 139 -2.62 3.38 -17.25
N ARG A 140 -1.99 2.29 -16.80
CA ARG A 140 -0.71 1.80 -17.34
C ARG A 140 -0.89 0.80 -18.48
N THR A 141 -1.86 -0.11 -18.36
CA THR A 141 -2.01 -1.23 -19.29
C THR A 141 -3.20 -1.06 -20.24
N GLY A 142 -4.06 -0.07 -20.02
CA GLY A 142 -5.30 0.12 -20.78
C GLY A 142 -6.39 -0.94 -20.51
N GLY A 143 -6.04 -2.04 -19.81
CA GLY A 143 -6.97 -3.12 -19.51
C GLY A 143 -7.88 -2.84 -18.31
N LYS A 144 -8.78 -3.79 -17.99
CA LYS A 144 -9.68 -3.71 -16.84
C LYS A 144 -8.91 -3.63 -15.52
N LEU A 145 -9.54 -3.04 -14.50
CA LEU A 145 -8.98 -3.03 -13.16
C LEU A 145 -9.03 -4.44 -12.55
N SER A 146 -7.94 -4.83 -11.89
CA SER A 146 -7.91 -6.07 -11.13
C SER A 146 -8.74 -5.96 -9.84
N ALA A 147 -9.28 -7.10 -9.36
CA ALA A 147 -9.94 -7.16 -8.06
C ALA A 147 -9.06 -6.60 -6.92
N LYS A 148 -7.75 -6.82 -6.97
CA LYS A 148 -6.79 -6.24 -6.03
C LYS A 148 -6.81 -4.70 -6.03
N THR A 149 -6.91 -4.08 -7.20
CA THR A 149 -7.01 -2.61 -7.31
C THR A 149 -8.32 -2.10 -6.74
N ILE A 150 -9.44 -2.81 -6.96
CA ILE A 150 -10.74 -2.47 -6.38
C ILE A 150 -10.69 -2.58 -4.84
N LEU A 151 -10.05 -3.62 -4.32
CA LEU A 151 -9.78 -3.77 -2.88
C LEU A 151 -8.98 -2.60 -2.28
N GLU A 152 -8.06 -1.99 -3.03
CA GLU A 152 -7.36 -0.79 -2.55
C GLU A 152 -8.30 0.42 -2.41
N HIS A 153 -9.25 0.62 -3.34
CA HIS A 153 -10.28 1.65 -3.21
C HIS A 153 -11.14 1.40 -1.96
N HIS A 154 -11.59 0.14 -1.78
CA HIS A 154 -12.35 -0.23 -0.57
C HIS A 154 -11.56 0.05 0.72
N ARG A 155 -10.28 -0.32 0.79
CA ARG A 155 -9.43 -0.08 1.96
C ARG A 155 -9.31 1.39 2.31
N LEU A 156 -9.20 2.27 1.33
CA LEU A 156 -9.20 3.72 1.58
C LEU A 156 -10.55 4.17 2.13
N ILE A 157 -11.66 3.79 1.48
CA ILE A 157 -13.03 4.13 1.92
C ILE A 157 -13.26 3.63 3.35
N SER A 158 -12.94 2.36 3.62
CA SER A 158 -13.09 1.77 4.95
C SER A 158 -12.23 2.48 6.00
N THR A 159 -11.00 2.87 5.65
CA THR A 159 -10.12 3.62 6.55
C THR A 159 -10.70 5.01 6.91
N VAL A 160 -11.30 5.68 5.95
CA VAL A 160 -11.96 6.99 6.15
C VAL A 160 -13.19 6.83 7.03
N LEU A 161 -14.03 5.85 6.75
CA LEU A 161 -15.23 5.58 7.53
C LEU A 161 -14.93 5.09 8.94
N GLU A 162 -13.86 4.31 9.14
CA GLU A 162 -13.39 3.90 10.46
C GLU A 162 -12.96 5.10 11.31
N GLN A 163 -12.32 6.10 10.70
CA GLN A 163 -12.00 7.35 11.39
C GLN A 163 -13.29 8.13 11.71
N ALA A 164 -14.28 8.12 10.82
CA ALA A 164 -15.57 8.76 11.06
C ALA A 164 -16.34 8.10 12.22
N VAL A 165 -16.25 6.78 12.37
CA VAL A 165 -16.80 6.07 13.55
C VAL A 165 -16.09 6.49 14.83
N LYS A 166 -14.76 6.55 14.82
CA LYS A 166 -13.96 6.99 15.99
C LYS A 166 -14.26 8.41 16.42
N GLU A 167 -14.59 9.27 15.47
CA GLU A 167 -14.98 10.67 15.74
C GLU A 167 -16.49 10.84 15.98
N GLY A 168 -17.27 9.75 16.04
CA GLY A 168 -18.71 9.78 16.30
C GLY A 168 -19.56 10.38 15.18
N LEU A 169 -19.01 10.51 13.95
CA LEU A 169 -19.70 11.08 12.80
C LEU A 169 -20.75 10.14 12.20
N VAL A 170 -20.45 8.84 12.26
CA VAL A 170 -21.33 7.77 11.81
C VAL A 170 -21.33 6.64 12.85
N PRO A 171 -22.44 5.91 13.02
CA PRO A 171 -22.57 4.89 14.07
C PRO A 171 -21.75 3.62 13.79
N PHE A 172 -21.48 3.32 12.54
CA PHE A 172 -20.69 2.15 12.11
C PHE A 172 -20.07 2.39 10.73
N ASN A 173 -19.05 1.61 10.42
CA ASN A 173 -18.40 1.63 9.12
C ASN A 173 -19.21 0.84 8.09
N VAL A 174 -19.92 1.52 7.21
CA VAL A 174 -20.77 0.90 6.20
C VAL A 174 -19.97 0.07 5.17
N ALA A 175 -18.68 0.35 4.98
CA ALA A 175 -17.84 -0.42 4.07
C ALA A 175 -17.69 -1.90 4.50
N SER A 176 -17.84 -2.21 5.80
CA SER A 176 -17.82 -3.60 6.27
C SER A 176 -18.98 -4.46 5.76
N ARG A 177 -20.04 -3.82 5.25
CA ARG A 177 -21.23 -4.49 4.69
C ARG A 177 -21.23 -4.55 3.16
N ALA A 178 -20.22 -3.98 2.51
CA ALA A 178 -20.09 -3.98 1.07
C ALA A 178 -19.57 -5.32 0.55
N THR A 179 -20.08 -5.74 -0.61
CA THR A 179 -19.66 -6.97 -1.30
C THR A 179 -18.45 -6.68 -2.18
N LEU A 180 -17.34 -7.37 -1.94
CA LEU A 180 -16.11 -7.17 -2.67
C LEU A 180 -15.93 -8.22 -3.78
N PRO A 181 -15.30 -7.86 -4.92
CA PRO A 181 -14.95 -8.83 -5.93
C PRO A 181 -13.94 -9.84 -5.36
N LYS A 182 -14.12 -11.12 -5.70
CA LYS A 182 -13.18 -12.17 -5.31
C LYS A 182 -11.84 -11.94 -6.02
N ALA A 183 -10.78 -11.79 -5.25
CA ALA A 183 -9.44 -11.71 -5.83
C ALA A 183 -8.98 -13.12 -6.22
N GLU A 184 -8.59 -13.29 -7.49
CA GLU A 184 -7.92 -14.51 -7.92
C GLU A 184 -6.52 -14.57 -7.27
N HIS A 185 -6.18 -15.72 -6.75
CA HIS A 185 -4.84 -15.99 -6.25
C HIS A 185 -3.94 -16.27 -7.47
N LYS A 186 -3.14 -15.28 -7.86
CA LYS A 186 -2.13 -15.50 -8.89
C LYS A 186 -0.95 -16.23 -8.28
N GLU A 187 -0.50 -17.28 -8.95
CA GLU A 187 0.74 -17.96 -8.60
C GLU A 187 1.91 -16.98 -8.54
N VAL A 188 2.83 -17.24 -7.62
CA VAL A 188 4.01 -16.39 -7.45
C VAL A 188 4.99 -16.71 -8.58
N ASN A 189 5.34 -15.70 -9.37
CA ASN A 189 6.31 -15.87 -10.44
C ASN A 189 7.73 -16.02 -9.85
N TYR A 190 8.36 -17.17 -10.06
CA TYR A 190 9.76 -17.45 -9.75
C TYR A 190 10.42 -18.22 -10.91
N PHE A 191 11.73 -18.19 -11.01
CA PHE A 191 12.48 -18.83 -12.08
C PHE A 191 12.92 -20.23 -11.66
N GLN A 192 12.77 -21.18 -12.57
CA GLN A 192 13.33 -22.52 -12.44
C GLN A 192 14.85 -22.50 -12.56
N PRO A 193 15.58 -23.49 -12.05
CA PRO A 193 17.05 -23.54 -12.10
C PRO A 193 17.64 -23.32 -13.49
N GLU A 194 17.04 -23.91 -14.52
CA GLU A 194 17.45 -23.76 -15.91
C GLU A 194 17.29 -22.31 -16.42
N GLN A 195 16.21 -21.65 -16.00
CA GLN A 195 15.98 -20.25 -16.33
C GLN A 195 16.96 -19.33 -15.63
N VAL A 196 17.34 -19.64 -14.38
CA VAL A 196 18.38 -18.90 -13.66
C VAL A 196 19.73 -19.07 -14.35
N ALA A 197 20.07 -20.28 -14.80
CA ALA A 197 21.28 -20.53 -15.57
C ALA A 197 21.29 -19.70 -16.86
N ALA A 198 20.20 -19.74 -17.63
CA ALA A 198 20.07 -18.94 -18.86
C ALA A 198 20.19 -17.42 -18.61
N ILE A 199 19.59 -16.92 -17.52
CA ILE A 199 19.73 -15.51 -17.13
C ILE A 199 21.18 -15.19 -16.80
N ARG A 200 21.87 -16.03 -16.03
CA ARG A 200 23.27 -15.85 -15.67
C ARG A 200 24.16 -15.81 -16.92
N ASP A 201 23.98 -16.75 -17.84
CA ASP A 201 24.80 -16.85 -19.05
C ASP A 201 24.58 -15.64 -19.98
N ALA A 202 23.33 -15.17 -20.10
CA ALA A 202 23.01 -13.95 -20.84
C ALA A 202 23.64 -12.69 -20.21
N LEU A 203 23.78 -12.64 -18.88
CA LEU A 203 24.42 -11.51 -18.18
C LEU A 203 25.91 -11.35 -18.48
N GLU A 204 26.60 -12.41 -18.92
CA GLU A 204 28.00 -12.31 -19.30
C GLU A 204 28.25 -11.36 -20.48
N GLN A 205 27.24 -11.14 -21.33
CA GLN A 205 27.28 -10.24 -22.50
C GLN A 205 26.84 -8.81 -22.16
N GLU A 206 26.39 -8.56 -20.94
CA GLU A 206 25.84 -7.26 -20.56
C GLU A 206 26.85 -6.37 -19.81
N PRO A 207 26.67 -5.04 -19.87
CA PRO A 207 27.55 -4.12 -19.17
C PRO A 207 27.65 -4.46 -17.66
N ILE A 208 28.85 -4.32 -17.11
CA ILE A 208 29.17 -4.71 -15.73
C ILE A 208 28.19 -4.13 -14.67
N LYS A 209 27.69 -2.93 -14.89
CA LYS A 209 26.67 -2.28 -14.04
C LYS A 209 25.43 -3.16 -13.89
N TRP A 210 24.89 -3.62 -15.00
CA TRP A 210 23.66 -4.40 -15.03
C TRP A 210 23.88 -5.86 -14.61
N LYS A 211 25.00 -6.45 -15.05
CA LYS A 211 25.46 -7.76 -14.59
C LYS A 211 25.54 -7.79 -13.06
N THR A 212 26.21 -6.81 -12.45
CA THR A 212 26.34 -6.72 -10.98
C THR A 212 25.00 -6.51 -10.29
N LEU A 213 24.11 -5.64 -10.83
CA LEU A 213 22.81 -5.39 -10.25
C LEU A 213 21.93 -6.64 -10.23
N VAL A 214 21.83 -7.34 -11.36
CA VAL A 214 21.00 -8.56 -11.47
C VAL A 214 21.60 -9.71 -10.64
N HIS A 215 22.92 -9.85 -10.63
CA HIS A 215 23.59 -10.81 -9.76
C HIS A 215 23.25 -10.55 -8.28
N LEU A 216 23.28 -9.31 -7.83
CA LEU A 216 22.88 -8.96 -6.47
C LEU A 216 21.39 -9.23 -6.21
N PHE A 217 20.49 -9.02 -7.17
CA PHE A 217 19.09 -9.42 -6.99
C PHE A 217 18.95 -10.92 -6.73
N LEU A 218 19.64 -11.75 -7.51
CA LEU A 218 19.63 -13.22 -7.36
C LEU A 218 20.18 -13.66 -6.01
N ILE A 219 21.35 -13.13 -5.60
CA ILE A 219 22.04 -13.58 -4.38
C ILE A 219 21.40 -13.04 -3.11
N THR A 220 20.90 -11.81 -3.12
CA THR A 220 20.40 -11.15 -1.89
C THR A 220 18.90 -11.25 -1.70
N GLY A 221 18.13 -11.39 -2.78
CA GLY A 221 16.68 -11.23 -2.77
C GLY A 221 16.22 -9.86 -2.29
N ALA A 222 17.09 -8.84 -2.31
CA ALA A 222 16.74 -7.49 -1.86
C ALA A 222 15.68 -6.85 -2.76
N ARG A 223 14.90 -5.92 -2.22
CA ARG A 223 13.93 -5.17 -3.01
C ARG A 223 14.64 -4.20 -3.97
N ARG A 224 14.02 -3.91 -5.11
CA ARG A 224 14.55 -2.97 -6.11
C ARG A 224 15.07 -1.67 -5.47
N GLY A 225 14.23 -1.01 -4.68
CA GLY A 225 14.60 0.22 -4.02
C GLY A 225 15.72 0.07 -2.99
N GLU A 226 15.84 -1.08 -2.34
CA GLU A 226 16.91 -1.39 -1.37
C GLU A 226 18.28 -1.46 -2.05
N LEU A 227 18.40 -2.16 -3.18
CA LEU A 227 19.66 -2.19 -3.94
C LEU A 227 20.02 -0.84 -4.55
N LEU A 228 19.02 -0.10 -5.04
CA LEU A 228 19.25 1.27 -5.54
C LEU A 228 19.63 2.26 -4.42
N GLY A 229 19.22 1.98 -3.18
CA GLY A 229 19.60 2.75 -2.00
C GLY A 229 20.91 2.30 -1.35
N LEU A 230 21.57 1.26 -1.88
CA LEU A 230 22.85 0.77 -1.36
C LEU A 230 23.97 1.77 -1.68
N ARG A 231 24.76 2.10 -0.67
CA ARG A 231 25.93 2.99 -0.78
C ARG A 231 27.22 2.22 -0.54
N TRP A 232 28.33 2.69 -1.09
CA TRP A 232 29.64 2.04 -0.97
C TRP A 232 30.17 1.97 0.47
N ASP A 233 29.79 2.90 1.34
CA ASP A 233 30.10 2.85 2.78
C ASP A 233 29.32 1.77 3.55
N LYS A 234 28.34 1.15 2.91
CA LYS A 234 27.55 0.02 3.42
C LYS A 234 27.97 -1.33 2.82
N VAL A 235 29.06 -1.36 2.07
CA VAL A 235 29.67 -2.58 1.51
C VAL A 235 30.96 -2.88 2.29
N ASP A 236 30.91 -3.91 3.11
CA ASP A 236 32.07 -4.36 3.90
C ASP A 236 32.82 -5.48 3.14
N PHE A 237 33.91 -5.09 2.48
CA PHE A 237 34.74 -6.01 1.73
C PHE A 237 35.57 -6.93 2.62
N SER A 238 35.79 -6.61 3.90
CA SER A 238 36.56 -7.42 4.83
C SER A 238 35.73 -8.56 5.41
N ARG A 239 34.44 -8.33 5.63
CA ARG A 239 33.46 -9.29 6.16
C ARG A 239 32.62 -9.97 5.09
N ASN A 240 32.81 -9.61 3.83
CA ASN A 240 31.96 -10.05 2.71
C ASN A 240 30.46 -9.81 2.98
N GLN A 241 30.10 -8.58 3.37
CA GLN A 241 28.74 -8.25 3.75
C GLN A 241 28.29 -6.91 3.14
N ILE A 242 27.00 -6.79 2.93
CA ILE A 242 26.33 -5.50 2.65
C ILE A 242 25.32 -5.19 3.75
N TYR A 243 25.14 -3.90 4.05
CA TYR A 243 24.14 -3.44 4.99
C TYR A 243 23.00 -2.72 4.28
N ILE A 244 21.84 -3.35 4.25
CA ILE A 244 20.62 -2.76 3.70
C ILE A 244 19.96 -1.90 4.78
N CYS A 245 19.97 -0.59 4.62
CA CYS A 245 19.39 0.36 5.58
C CYS A 245 18.63 1.52 4.93
N ASN A 246 18.65 1.60 3.60
CA ASN A 246 18.00 2.65 2.83
C ASN A 246 17.26 2.11 1.60
N SER A 247 16.40 2.92 1.02
CA SER A 247 15.66 2.56 -0.19
C SER A 247 15.47 3.79 -1.06
N VAL A 248 15.75 3.71 -2.35
CA VAL A 248 15.44 4.74 -3.35
C VAL A 248 14.06 4.47 -3.94
N LEU A 249 13.23 5.48 -3.91
CA LEU A 249 11.85 5.47 -4.41
C LEU A 249 11.65 6.61 -5.41
N TYR A 250 10.55 6.57 -6.13
CA TYR A 250 10.11 7.63 -7.02
C TYR A 250 8.68 8.02 -6.72
N SER A 251 8.39 9.31 -6.80
CA SER A 251 7.04 9.86 -6.79
C SER A 251 6.95 11.01 -7.78
N PRO A 252 5.84 11.16 -8.54
CA PRO A 252 5.72 12.21 -9.56
C PRO A 252 5.88 13.64 -9.04
N ASP A 253 5.55 13.90 -7.79
CA ASP A 253 5.57 15.22 -7.14
C ASP A 253 6.94 15.61 -6.56
N VAL A 254 7.77 14.65 -6.15
CA VAL A 254 9.09 14.90 -5.55
C VAL A 254 10.24 14.31 -6.35
N GLY A 255 9.96 13.52 -7.40
CA GLY A 255 10.99 12.84 -8.19
C GLY A 255 11.57 11.62 -7.48
N VAL A 256 12.86 11.37 -7.69
CA VAL A 256 13.60 10.29 -7.03
C VAL A 256 14.03 10.74 -5.65
N TYR A 257 13.71 9.97 -4.61
CA TYR A 257 14.02 10.30 -3.22
C TYR A 257 14.43 9.06 -2.41
N GLU A 258 15.16 9.30 -1.33
CA GLU A 258 15.54 8.27 -0.37
C GLU A 258 14.46 8.13 0.71
N SER A 259 14.23 6.91 1.16
CA SER A 259 13.33 6.60 2.25
C SER A 259 13.96 5.55 3.16
N SER A 260 13.84 5.74 4.45
CA SER A 260 14.20 4.70 5.41
C SER A 260 13.29 3.48 5.22
N PRO A 261 13.75 2.27 5.56
CA PRO A 261 12.92 1.08 5.56
C PRO A 261 11.65 1.26 6.41
N LYS A 262 10.61 0.50 6.09
CA LYS A 262 9.31 0.60 6.77
C LYS A 262 9.36 0.21 8.26
N THR A 263 10.32 -0.65 8.63
CA THR A 263 10.51 -1.15 10.00
C THR A 263 12.00 -1.30 10.27
N GLU A 264 12.43 -1.21 11.52
CA GLU A 264 13.82 -1.49 11.94
C GLU A 264 14.26 -2.91 11.55
N ARG A 265 13.34 -3.89 11.55
CA ARG A 265 13.60 -5.27 11.10
C ARG A 265 13.96 -5.37 9.62
N SER A 266 13.66 -4.35 8.83
CA SER A 266 14.06 -4.30 7.40
C SER A 266 15.53 -3.92 7.23
N LYS A 267 16.16 -3.29 8.22
CA LYS A 267 17.60 -3.05 8.26
C LYS A 267 18.30 -4.37 8.59
N ARG A 268 19.24 -4.77 7.73
CA ARG A 268 19.90 -6.07 7.89
C ARG A 268 21.24 -6.14 7.19
N PHE A 269 22.12 -6.95 7.73
CA PHE A 269 23.32 -7.40 7.03
C PHE A 269 23.00 -8.61 6.18
N ILE A 270 23.59 -8.66 4.98
CA ILE A 270 23.49 -9.81 4.08
C ILE A 270 24.91 -10.23 3.73
N SER A 271 25.28 -11.45 4.10
CA SER A 271 26.55 -12.04 3.72
C SER A 271 26.52 -12.44 2.24
N LEU A 272 27.60 -12.17 1.53
CA LEU A 272 27.76 -12.42 0.11
C LEU A 272 28.90 -13.43 -0.13
N PRO A 273 28.80 -14.28 -1.18
CA PRO A 273 29.91 -15.11 -1.63
C PRO A 273 31.11 -14.26 -2.05
N GLY A 274 32.32 -14.82 -1.93
CA GLY A 274 33.57 -14.16 -2.33
C GLY A 274 33.56 -13.69 -3.78
N GLU A 275 33.04 -14.52 -4.70
CA GLU A 275 32.88 -14.19 -6.12
C GLU A 275 31.99 -12.96 -6.36
N THR A 276 30.91 -12.83 -5.57
CA THR A 276 30.04 -11.63 -5.62
C THR A 276 30.79 -10.39 -5.14
N MET A 277 31.61 -10.51 -4.12
CA MET A 277 32.43 -9.39 -3.64
C MET A 277 33.52 -9.01 -4.64
N GLU A 278 34.08 -9.97 -5.38
CA GLU A 278 35.02 -9.69 -6.46
C GLU A 278 34.33 -8.94 -7.62
N LEU A 279 33.15 -9.38 -8.03
CA LEU A 279 32.33 -8.65 -9.01
C LEU A 279 32.03 -7.21 -8.55
N LEU A 280 31.75 -7.01 -7.27
CA LEU A 280 31.55 -5.66 -6.70
C LEU A 280 32.84 -4.82 -6.73
N ARG A 281 34.04 -5.39 -6.52
CA ARG A 281 35.31 -4.67 -6.66
C ARG A 281 35.56 -4.22 -8.10
N GLN A 282 35.35 -5.14 -9.06
CA GLN A 282 35.48 -4.84 -10.49
C GLN A 282 34.51 -3.74 -10.92
N TYR A 283 33.24 -3.82 -10.47
CA TYR A 283 32.25 -2.79 -10.73
C TYR A 283 32.62 -1.44 -10.09
N LYS A 284 33.15 -1.43 -8.86
CA LYS A 284 33.63 -0.21 -8.20
C LYS A 284 34.77 0.43 -8.97
N ALA A 285 35.71 -0.38 -9.45
CA ALA A 285 36.83 0.11 -10.28
C ALA A 285 36.33 0.72 -11.59
N TRP A 286 35.39 0.07 -12.27
CA TRP A 286 34.75 0.61 -13.46
C TRP A 286 34.02 1.94 -13.17
N GLN A 287 33.22 2.01 -12.10
CA GLN A 287 32.49 3.23 -11.73
C GLN A 287 33.44 4.38 -11.39
N ASN A 288 34.57 4.09 -10.73
CA ASN A 288 35.61 5.10 -10.47
C ASN A 288 36.23 5.61 -11.77
N GLY A 289 36.46 4.74 -12.77
CA GLY A 289 36.88 5.15 -14.11
C GLY A 289 35.89 6.10 -14.79
N GLU A 290 34.60 5.80 -14.74
CA GLU A 290 33.54 6.66 -15.27
C GLU A 290 33.48 8.01 -14.52
N ARG A 291 33.65 7.98 -13.20
CA ARG A 291 33.73 9.21 -12.39
C ARG A 291 34.90 10.09 -12.81
N LEU A 292 36.07 9.52 -13.00
CA LEU A 292 37.24 10.26 -13.48
C LEU A 292 37.03 10.80 -14.89
N ARG A 293 36.44 10.03 -15.80
CA ARG A 293 36.12 10.42 -17.17
C ARG A 293 35.17 11.61 -17.23
N LEU A 294 34.17 11.66 -16.37
CA LEU A 294 33.16 12.72 -16.34
C LEU A 294 33.59 13.93 -15.50
N GLY A 295 34.57 13.78 -14.60
CA GLY A 295 35.10 14.86 -13.78
C GLY A 295 34.01 15.63 -13.02
N ALA A 296 33.95 16.93 -13.19
CA ALA A 296 33.02 17.82 -12.49
C ALA A 296 31.52 17.58 -12.85
N TYR A 297 31.24 16.89 -13.95
CA TYR A 297 29.86 16.51 -14.30
C TYR A 297 29.32 15.35 -13.50
N TYR A 298 30.19 14.58 -12.81
CA TYR A 298 29.78 13.46 -11.96
C TYR A 298 29.40 13.94 -10.56
N GLN A 299 28.14 13.79 -10.18
CA GLN A 299 27.60 14.16 -8.88
C GLN A 299 27.66 12.97 -7.92
N ASP A 300 28.84 12.74 -7.34
CA ASP A 300 29.06 11.60 -6.45
C ASP A 300 28.23 11.70 -5.16
N GLN A 301 27.32 10.77 -4.99
CA GLN A 301 26.54 10.56 -3.77
C GLN A 301 26.81 9.18 -3.15
N SER A 302 27.90 8.52 -3.55
CA SER A 302 28.34 7.21 -3.06
C SER A 302 27.38 6.06 -3.28
N PHE A 303 26.41 6.18 -4.17
CA PHE A 303 25.53 5.05 -4.52
C PHE A 303 26.30 3.97 -5.28
N VAL A 304 26.05 2.70 -4.90
CA VAL A 304 26.57 1.56 -5.66
C VAL A 304 25.97 1.60 -7.07
N PHE A 305 24.66 1.76 -7.18
CA PHE A 305 23.96 1.86 -8.46
C PHE A 305 23.46 3.27 -8.68
N ALA A 306 24.19 4.01 -9.52
CA ALA A 306 23.89 5.40 -9.87
C ALA A 306 23.53 5.53 -11.36
N GLN A 307 22.93 6.65 -11.72
CA GLN A 307 22.89 7.12 -13.10
C GLN A 307 24.31 7.40 -13.60
N ASP A 308 24.48 7.57 -14.90
CA ASP A 308 25.81 7.80 -15.48
C ASP A 308 26.46 9.12 -14.99
N ASN A 309 25.65 10.08 -14.55
CA ASN A 309 26.09 11.31 -13.92
C ASN A 309 26.27 11.23 -12.39
N GLY A 310 26.20 10.03 -11.77
CA GLY A 310 26.37 9.82 -10.33
C GLY A 310 25.14 10.05 -9.45
N ARG A 311 24.03 10.57 -10.00
CA ARG A 311 22.78 10.76 -9.25
C ARG A 311 22.08 9.42 -8.93
N PRO A 312 21.17 9.38 -7.95
CA PRO A 312 20.37 8.17 -7.68
C PRO A 312 19.67 7.66 -8.93
N MET A 313 19.76 6.37 -9.19
CA MET A 313 19.11 5.75 -10.33
C MET A 313 17.59 5.77 -10.17
N HIS A 314 16.87 6.17 -11.25
CA HIS A 314 15.41 6.07 -11.26
C HIS A 314 14.97 4.62 -11.17
N PRO A 315 14.07 4.25 -10.22
CA PRO A 315 13.68 2.85 -10.04
C PRO A 315 13.13 2.17 -11.30
N ASP A 316 12.40 2.90 -12.15
CA ASP A 316 11.81 2.31 -13.34
C ASP A 316 12.85 1.98 -14.41
N SER A 317 14.01 2.66 -14.43
CA SER A 317 15.13 2.30 -15.34
C SER A 317 15.54 0.82 -15.18
N VAL A 318 15.47 0.28 -13.97
CA VAL A 318 15.75 -1.15 -13.72
C VAL A 318 14.68 -2.03 -14.37
N THR A 319 13.41 -1.67 -14.21
CA THR A 319 12.30 -2.45 -14.77
C THR A 319 12.32 -2.42 -16.30
N ASP A 320 12.57 -1.25 -16.88
CA ASP A 320 12.65 -1.06 -18.33
C ASP A 320 13.85 -1.82 -18.92
N TRP A 321 15.01 -1.75 -18.25
CA TRP A 321 16.18 -2.49 -18.67
C TRP A 321 15.95 -4.01 -18.60
N LEU A 322 15.38 -4.53 -17.51
CA LEU A 322 15.06 -5.96 -17.37
C LEU A 322 14.07 -6.44 -18.44
N GLY A 323 13.07 -5.61 -18.79
CA GLY A 323 12.15 -5.92 -19.88
C GLY A 323 12.85 -6.03 -21.22
N LYS A 324 13.75 -5.07 -21.54
CA LYS A 324 14.57 -5.10 -22.76
C LYS A 324 15.58 -6.25 -22.76
N PHE A 325 16.21 -6.55 -21.62
CA PHE A 325 17.11 -7.69 -21.44
C PHE A 325 16.40 -9.02 -21.71
N SER A 326 15.20 -9.23 -21.11
CA SER A 326 14.41 -10.43 -21.38
C SER A 326 14.08 -10.60 -22.86
N GLN A 327 13.74 -9.53 -23.54
CA GLN A 327 13.42 -9.57 -24.98
C GLN A 327 14.65 -9.89 -25.83
N ARG A 328 15.81 -9.23 -25.57
CA ARG A 328 17.06 -9.46 -26.33
C ARG A 328 17.54 -10.91 -26.28
N HIS A 329 17.42 -11.51 -25.09
CA HIS A 329 17.93 -12.86 -24.83
C HIS A 329 16.85 -13.94 -24.86
N GLN A 330 15.61 -13.60 -25.29
CA GLN A 330 14.46 -14.53 -25.36
C GLN A 330 14.18 -15.25 -24.03
N LEU A 331 14.39 -14.52 -22.94
CA LEU A 331 14.14 -15.01 -21.58
C LEU A 331 12.69 -14.78 -21.15
N PRO A 332 12.18 -15.51 -20.15
CA PRO A 332 10.90 -15.22 -19.53
C PRO A 332 10.83 -13.78 -19.05
N HIS A 333 9.61 -13.22 -18.89
CA HIS A 333 9.47 -11.87 -18.37
C HIS A 333 10.08 -11.72 -16.97
N ILE A 334 11.08 -10.85 -16.87
CA ILE A 334 11.83 -10.63 -15.62
C ILE A 334 11.33 -9.35 -14.96
N ASN A 335 10.94 -9.46 -13.69
CA ASN A 335 10.72 -8.33 -12.82
C ASN A 335 11.56 -8.47 -11.53
N PRO A 336 11.94 -7.37 -10.85
CA PRO A 336 12.80 -7.44 -9.67
C PRO A 336 12.27 -8.31 -8.53
N HIS A 337 10.95 -8.47 -8.40
CA HIS A 337 10.36 -9.32 -7.36
C HIS A 337 10.47 -10.81 -7.67
N ALA A 338 10.52 -11.20 -8.96
CA ALA A 338 10.71 -12.60 -9.34
C ALA A 338 12.06 -13.13 -8.82
N PHE A 339 13.14 -12.35 -8.90
CA PHE A 339 14.43 -12.75 -8.33
C PHE A 339 14.37 -13.04 -6.82
N ARG A 340 13.63 -12.21 -6.09
CA ARG A 340 13.43 -12.39 -4.66
C ARG A 340 12.66 -13.67 -4.34
N HIS A 341 11.64 -13.98 -5.11
CA HIS A 341 10.88 -15.22 -5.00
C HIS A 341 11.75 -16.42 -5.37
N THR A 342 12.51 -16.33 -6.46
CA THR A 342 13.44 -17.37 -6.90
C THR A 342 14.47 -17.70 -5.83
N MET A 343 15.17 -16.70 -5.29
CA MET A 343 16.18 -16.91 -4.24
C MET A 343 15.55 -17.62 -3.02
N ALA A 344 14.39 -17.17 -2.59
CA ALA A 344 13.76 -17.76 -1.42
C ALA A 344 13.21 -19.17 -1.69
N SER A 345 12.66 -19.45 -2.88
CA SER A 345 12.24 -20.79 -3.28
C SER A 345 13.43 -21.73 -3.34
N MET A 346 14.55 -21.30 -3.93
CA MET A 346 15.78 -22.10 -3.99
C MET A 346 16.35 -22.40 -2.61
N LEU A 347 16.39 -21.43 -1.69
CA LEU A 347 16.85 -21.67 -0.32
C LEU A 347 15.93 -22.65 0.42
N ASN A 348 14.62 -22.48 0.29
CA ASN A 348 13.64 -23.39 0.91
C ASN A 348 13.76 -24.80 0.36
N PHE A 349 13.89 -24.96 -0.96
CA PHE A 349 14.11 -26.26 -1.62
C PHE A 349 15.37 -26.96 -1.15
N ASN A 350 16.42 -26.19 -0.81
CA ASN A 350 17.67 -26.72 -0.25
C ASN A 350 17.65 -26.85 1.29
N GLY A 351 16.47 -26.81 1.93
CA GLY A 351 16.29 -27.10 3.35
C GLY A 351 16.62 -25.95 4.30
N VAL A 352 16.81 -24.73 3.80
CA VAL A 352 16.99 -23.56 4.68
C VAL A 352 15.65 -23.18 5.30
N ASP A 353 15.64 -23.05 6.62
CA ASP A 353 14.41 -22.78 7.38
C ASP A 353 13.78 -21.40 7.04
N SER A 354 12.45 -21.35 7.13
CA SER A 354 11.67 -20.14 6.77
C SER A 354 12.00 -18.91 7.62
N VAL A 355 12.51 -19.09 8.84
CA VAL A 355 12.90 -17.97 9.72
C VAL A 355 14.19 -17.33 9.22
N SER A 356 15.17 -18.13 8.84
CA SER A 356 16.43 -17.67 8.22
C SER A 356 16.19 -16.98 6.89
N ILE A 357 15.34 -17.56 6.02
CA ILE A 357 14.92 -16.93 4.76
C ILE A 357 14.24 -15.60 5.03
N SER A 358 13.28 -15.56 5.98
CA SER A 358 12.55 -14.35 6.35
C SER A 358 13.49 -13.23 6.86
N LYS A 359 14.48 -13.57 7.69
CA LYS A 359 15.50 -12.62 8.18
C LYS A 359 16.33 -12.07 7.03
N ARG A 360 16.83 -12.94 6.12
CA ARG A 360 17.61 -12.54 4.94
C ARG A 360 16.80 -11.59 4.04
N LEU A 361 15.52 -11.87 3.85
CA LEU A 361 14.61 -11.05 3.06
C LEU A 361 14.17 -9.75 3.77
N GLY A 362 14.28 -9.67 5.09
CA GLY A 362 13.75 -8.55 5.89
C GLY A 362 12.21 -8.49 5.84
N HIS A 363 11.54 -9.63 5.99
CA HIS A 363 10.09 -9.69 6.18
C HIS A 363 9.75 -9.36 7.65
N ALA A 364 8.73 -8.52 7.84
CA ALA A 364 8.26 -8.18 9.18
C ALA A 364 7.61 -9.38 9.89
N GLN A 365 7.04 -10.31 9.11
CA GLN A 365 6.37 -11.51 9.59
C GLN A 365 6.84 -12.73 8.81
N VAL A 366 7.14 -13.82 9.50
CA VAL A 366 7.56 -15.10 8.91
C VAL A 366 6.45 -15.72 8.08
N SER A 367 5.17 -15.51 8.47
CA SER A 367 4.00 -15.96 7.72
C SER A 367 3.97 -15.45 6.27
N THR A 368 4.54 -14.28 6.01
CA THR A 368 4.68 -13.76 4.62
C THR A 368 5.57 -14.70 3.78
N THR A 369 6.65 -15.21 4.36
CA THR A 369 7.52 -16.19 3.70
C THR A 369 6.79 -17.51 3.53
N ALA A 370 6.19 -18.05 4.57
CA ALA A 370 5.47 -19.32 4.54
C ALA A 370 4.33 -19.35 3.49
N ASN A 371 3.50 -18.31 3.45
CA ASN A 371 2.37 -18.22 2.50
C ASN A 371 2.81 -18.10 1.03
N ILE A 372 3.97 -17.51 0.76
CA ILE A 372 4.50 -17.38 -0.61
C ILE A 372 5.04 -18.73 -1.10
N TYR A 373 5.60 -19.55 -0.20
CA TYR A 373 6.31 -20.79 -0.54
C TYR A 373 5.53 -22.06 -0.18
N ALA A 374 4.26 -21.94 0.23
CA ALA A 374 3.40 -23.08 0.54
C ALA A 374 3.27 -24.09 -0.63
N HIS A 375 3.28 -23.59 -1.88
CA HIS A 375 3.24 -24.47 -3.07
C HIS A 375 4.54 -25.25 -3.29
N VAL A 376 5.68 -24.73 -2.88
CA VAL A 376 6.96 -25.46 -2.90
C VAL A 376 6.98 -26.60 -1.86
N MET A 377 6.06 -26.56 -0.88
CA MET A 377 5.94 -27.61 0.12
C MET A 377 5.29 -28.90 -0.41
N GLU A 378 4.54 -28.87 -1.52
CA GLU A 378 4.01 -30.10 -2.14
C GLU A 378 5.14 -30.97 -2.73
N GLU A 379 6.11 -30.34 -3.41
CA GLU A 379 7.33 -31.07 -3.87
C GLU A 379 8.23 -31.46 -2.68
N ALA A 380 8.21 -30.70 -1.58
CA ALA A 380 8.93 -31.04 -0.37
C ALA A 380 8.30 -32.22 0.38
N ASP A 381 7.01 -32.48 0.21
CA ASP A 381 6.34 -33.64 0.80
C ASP A 381 6.86 -34.96 0.18
N GLN A 382 7.04 -34.99 -1.13
CA GLN A 382 7.66 -36.16 -1.81
C GLN A 382 9.09 -36.37 -1.32
N LYS A 383 9.90 -35.30 -1.21
CA LYS A 383 11.25 -35.39 -0.64
C LYS A 383 11.25 -35.87 0.81
N SER A 384 10.27 -35.42 1.60
CA SER A 384 10.12 -35.88 2.98
C SER A 384 9.78 -37.36 3.05
N ALA A 385 8.91 -37.85 2.14
CA ALA A 385 8.59 -39.26 2.02
C ALA A 385 9.83 -40.09 1.61
N ASP A 386 10.63 -39.59 0.69
CA ASP A 386 11.88 -40.24 0.24
C ASP A 386 12.91 -40.32 1.37
N ILE A 387 13.08 -39.25 2.14
CA ILE A 387 13.96 -39.22 3.34
C ILE A 387 13.45 -40.20 4.40
N LEU A 388 12.14 -40.23 4.67
CA LEU A 388 11.56 -41.19 5.61
C LEU A 388 11.72 -42.63 5.12
N ALA A 389 11.56 -42.89 3.83
CA ALA A 389 11.81 -44.18 3.24
C ALA A 389 13.31 -44.59 3.40
N GLU A 390 14.22 -43.64 3.24
CA GLU A 390 15.64 -43.88 3.42
C GLU A 390 16.03 -44.19 4.87
N ILE A 391 15.41 -43.49 5.83
CA ILE A 391 15.66 -43.67 7.27
C ILE A 391 15.00 -44.97 7.80
N PHE A 392 13.77 -45.24 7.38
CA PHE A 392 12.94 -46.29 8.02
C PHE A 392 12.81 -47.58 7.19
N LEU A 393 13.02 -47.52 5.86
CA LEU A 393 12.79 -48.66 4.97
C LEU A 393 14.05 -49.28 4.38
N LYS A 394 15.17 -48.56 4.28
CA LYS A 394 16.46 -49.17 3.95
C LYS A 394 16.95 -49.94 5.19
N ARG A 395 16.78 -51.26 5.17
CA ARG A 395 17.51 -52.18 6.06
C ARG A 395 19.00 -52.13 5.63
N ALA A 396 19.90 -52.01 6.63
CA ALA A 396 21.36 -52.12 6.46
C ALA A 396 21.74 -53.44 5.82
#